data_c5e98bd0d7c228e4da17e2d543c26ff8
#
_entry.id   c5e98bd0d7c228e4da17e2d543c26ff8
#
_cell.length_a   1.000
_cell.length_b   1.000
_cell.length_c   1.000
_cell.angle_alpha   90.00
_cell.angle_beta   90.00
_cell.angle_gamma   90.00
#
_symmetry.space_group_name_H-M   'P 1'
#
loop_
_entity.id
_entity.type
_entity.pdbx_description
1 polymer ?
#
loop_
_entity_poly.entity_id
_entity_poly.type
_entity_poly.pdbx_seq_one_letter_code
_entity_poly.pdbx_strand_id
1 'polypeptide(L)'
;MSREAHINNLDRLADLHSQLMAEALVELENAAAEIVSALPVSSGKLHDLEAAILARQELQQAMTNNFMNNAQALVDSYDEAVGTLAGLYQDVLTTGVLAATQSESIRQLKLMAFQGFEEIATAHLELMAREVYQSTLTGRAVSETVQAIRHAINGVYIQSNDDEAQALVDFISKNRDDVTKAAQVDKAIDLLHATYSRDRLGNNLRRYANSYAHDALMQFSASANIAIVADLGIERWEYYGDVIKDSRDWCIEHDGQIMTTQEIRDEWASRSWKGKSSGDPFIVRGGYNCRHHFEAVVDKA
;
A
#
# COMPACT_ATOMS: atom_id res chain seq x y z
N MET A 1 16.30 -18.86 -13.69
CA MET A 1 15.16 -18.95 -12.73
C MET A 1 13.89 -19.15 -13.52
N SER A 2 12.83 -19.77 -12.96
CA SER A 2 11.55 -19.89 -13.67
C SER A 2 10.66 -18.66 -13.43
N ARG A 3 9.77 -18.38 -14.38
CA ARG A 3 8.70 -17.36 -14.26
C ARG A 3 7.87 -17.54 -13.00
N GLU A 4 7.40 -18.75 -12.78
CA GLU A 4 6.61 -19.11 -11.60
C GLU A 4 7.35 -18.80 -10.29
N ALA A 5 8.65 -19.05 -10.21
CA ALA A 5 9.44 -18.71 -9.04
C ALA A 5 9.54 -17.20 -8.81
N HIS A 6 9.59 -16.38 -9.88
CA HIS A 6 9.56 -14.92 -9.77
C HIS A 6 8.20 -14.42 -9.28
N ILE A 7 7.09 -14.92 -9.83
CA ILE A 7 5.72 -14.55 -9.39
C ILE A 7 5.53 -14.93 -7.92
N ASN A 8 5.82 -16.16 -7.55
CA ASN A 8 5.70 -16.63 -6.17
C ASN A 8 6.52 -15.79 -5.19
N ASN A 9 7.68 -15.30 -5.63
CA ASN A 9 8.48 -14.38 -4.82
C ASN A 9 7.80 -13.02 -4.67
N LEU A 10 7.23 -12.44 -5.73
CA LEU A 10 6.50 -11.17 -5.65
C LEU A 10 5.27 -11.28 -4.75
N ASP A 11 4.49 -12.35 -4.87
CA ASP A 11 3.33 -12.58 -4.01
C ASP A 11 3.74 -12.73 -2.54
N ARG A 12 4.79 -13.51 -2.27
CA ARG A 12 5.34 -13.65 -0.92
C ARG A 12 5.81 -12.32 -0.34
N LEU A 13 6.49 -11.48 -1.13
CA LEU A 13 6.91 -10.14 -0.71
C LEU A 13 5.69 -9.24 -0.46
N ALA A 14 4.70 -9.27 -1.33
CA ALA A 14 3.47 -8.48 -1.17
C ALA A 14 2.71 -8.84 0.12
N ASP A 15 2.60 -10.14 0.43
CA ASP A 15 1.98 -10.63 1.66
C ASP A 15 2.78 -10.21 2.90
N LEU A 16 4.10 -10.39 2.86
CA LEU A 16 5.00 -9.94 3.94
C LEU A 16 4.88 -8.44 4.19
N HIS A 17 4.87 -7.64 3.13
CA HIS A 17 4.72 -6.20 3.22
C HIS A 17 3.37 -5.79 3.83
N SER A 18 2.29 -6.45 3.44
CA SER A 18 0.96 -6.20 4.01
C SER A 18 0.94 -6.49 5.51
N GLN A 19 1.57 -7.59 5.95
CA GLN A 19 1.68 -7.92 7.35
C GLN A 19 2.51 -6.89 8.13
N LEU A 20 3.71 -6.57 7.66
CA LEU A 20 4.60 -5.60 8.31
C LEU A 20 3.95 -4.21 8.42
N MET A 21 3.25 -3.77 7.38
CA MET A 21 2.50 -2.51 7.43
C MET A 21 1.33 -2.56 8.42
N ALA A 22 0.61 -3.68 8.50
CA ALA A 22 -0.47 -3.84 9.47
C ALA A 22 0.05 -3.76 10.92
N GLU A 23 1.17 -4.42 11.23
CA GLU A 23 1.84 -4.37 12.53
C GLU A 23 2.33 -2.94 12.85
N ALA A 24 3.01 -2.29 11.91
CA ALA A 24 3.48 -0.91 12.04
C ALA A 24 2.36 0.09 12.36
N LEU A 25 1.19 -0.10 11.76
CA LEU A 25 0.03 0.76 11.99
C LEU A 25 -0.62 0.55 13.35
N VAL A 26 -0.58 -0.67 13.89
CA VAL A 26 -1.02 -0.95 15.28
C VAL A 26 -0.08 -0.26 16.28
N GLU A 27 1.23 -0.37 16.05
CA GLU A 27 2.23 0.29 16.91
C GLU A 27 2.09 1.83 16.84
N LEU A 28 1.90 2.39 15.66
CA LEU A 28 1.66 3.83 15.47
C LEU A 28 0.38 4.28 16.19
N GLU A 29 -0.71 3.52 16.09
CA GLU A 29 -1.97 3.82 16.77
C GLU A 29 -1.79 3.86 18.29
N ASN A 30 -1.10 2.88 18.85
CA ASN A 30 -0.84 2.82 20.28
C ASN A 30 0.04 4.00 20.74
N ALA A 31 1.14 4.28 20.04
CA ALA A 31 2.00 5.41 20.34
C ALA A 31 1.26 6.75 20.25
N ALA A 32 0.44 6.95 19.23
CA ALA A 32 -0.34 8.17 19.08
C ALA A 32 -1.42 8.33 20.17
N ALA A 33 -2.04 7.23 20.59
CA ALA A 33 -2.99 7.23 21.72
C ALA A 33 -2.29 7.57 23.05
N GLU A 34 -1.09 7.04 23.28
CA GLU A 34 -0.29 7.36 24.47
C GLU A 34 0.12 8.84 24.50
N ILE A 35 0.61 9.38 23.36
CA ILE A 35 0.97 10.80 23.25
C ILE A 35 -0.21 11.69 23.60
N VAL A 36 -1.39 11.44 23.03
CA VAL A 36 -2.57 12.25 23.31
C VAL A 36 -3.07 12.09 24.75
N SER A 37 -2.99 10.88 25.29
CA SER A 37 -3.39 10.62 26.67
C SER A 37 -2.47 11.25 27.71
N ALA A 38 -1.22 11.54 27.35
CA ALA A 38 -0.25 12.21 28.19
C ALA A 38 -0.39 13.75 28.18
N LEU A 39 -1.21 14.32 27.29
CA LEU A 39 -1.41 15.76 27.22
C LEU A 39 -2.09 16.31 28.48
N PRO A 40 -1.74 17.54 28.92
CA PRO A 40 -2.34 18.18 30.09
C PRO A 40 -3.84 18.34 29.92
N VAL A 41 -4.58 17.96 30.94
CA VAL A 41 -6.06 18.03 30.95
C VAL A 41 -6.58 18.84 32.15
N SER A 42 -7.70 19.52 31.91
CA SER A 42 -8.50 20.13 32.98
C SER A 42 -9.94 19.64 32.83
N SER A 43 -10.48 19.05 33.91
CA SER A 43 -11.83 18.45 33.89
C SER A 43 -12.03 17.43 32.75
N GLY A 44 -10.97 16.65 32.43
CA GLY A 44 -10.99 15.62 31.36
C GLY A 44 -10.92 16.17 29.93
N LYS A 45 -10.69 17.48 29.77
CA LYS A 45 -10.62 18.14 28.46
C LYS A 45 -9.21 18.67 28.19
N LEU A 46 -8.79 18.60 26.94
CA LEU A 46 -7.57 19.22 26.47
C LEU A 46 -7.73 20.76 26.49
N HIS A 47 -6.69 21.46 26.94
CA HIS A 47 -6.73 22.92 27.04
C HIS A 47 -5.37 23.58 26.81
N ASP A 48 -4.29 22.83 26.78
CA ASP A 48 -2.92 23.35 26.65
C ASP A 48 -2.49 23.33 25.20
N LEU A 49 -2.48 24.51 24.57
CA LEU A 49 -2.16 24.68 23.17
C LEU A 49 -0.67 24.48 22.89
N GLU A 50 0.20 24.84 23.85
CA GLU A 50 1.65 24.63 23.70
C GLU A 50 1.97 23.13 23.71
N ALA A 51 1.37 22.37 24.65
CA ALA A 51 1.48 20.92 24.67
C ALA A 51 0.93 20.27 23.38
N ALA A 52 -0.16 20.79 22.83
CA ALA A 52 -0.70 20.28 21.56
C ALA A 52 0.24 20.53 20.37
N ILE A 53 0.96 21.64 20.36
CA ILE A 53 1.98 21.92 19.34
C ILE A 53 3.19 20.98 19.50
N LEU A 54 3.63 20.71 20.73
CA LEU A 54 4.71 19.77 21.00
C LEU A 54 4.34 18.33 20.63
N ALA A 55 3.07 17.95 20.84
CA ALA A 55 2.57 16.62 20.46
C ALA A 55 2.78 16.31 18.97
N ARG A 56 2.78 17.32 18.09
CA ARG A 56 3.10 17.13 16.68
C ARG A 56 4.50 16.55 16.46
N GLN A 57 5.49 16.98 17.24
CA GLN A 57 6.85 16.45 17.12
C GLN A 57 6.93 15.00 17.60
N GLU A 58 6.21 14.67 18.68
CA GLU A 58 6.14 13.30 19.18
C GLU A 58 5.39 12.38 18.20
N LEU A 59 4.29 12.84 17.60
CA LEU A 59 3.58 12.13 16.55
C LEU A 59 4.46 11.91 15.30
N GLN A 60 5.29 12.90 14.94
CA GLN A 60 6.25 12.76 13.85
C GLN A 60 7.29 11.69 14.17
N GLN A 61 7.80 11.66 15.39
CA GLN A 61 8.74 10.64 15.82
C GLN A 61 8.11 9.24 15.82
N ALA A 62 6.86 9.13 16.30
CA ALA A 62 6.10 7.87 16.25
C ALA A 62 5.87 7.41 14.80
N MET A 63 5.51 8.32 13.89
CA MET A 63 5.36 8.03 12.46
C MET A 63 6.68 7.51 11.86
N THR A 64 7.80 8.16 12.19
CA THR A 64 9.11 7.73 11.70
C THR A 64 9.46 6.34 12.23
N ASN A 65 9.33 6.13 13.53
CA ASN A 65 9.77 4.89 14.18
C ASN A 65 8.93 3.68 13.74
N ASN A 66 7.62 3.86 13.60
CA ASN A 66 6.72 2.74 13.33
C ASN A 66 6.40 2.57 11.84
N PHE A 67 6.05 3.65 11.14
CA PHE A 67 5.64 3.56 9.74
C PHE A 67 6.81 3.66 8.76
N MET A 68 7.64 4.71 8.86
CA MET A 68 8.69 4.96 7.87
C MET A 68 9.83 3.95 7.93
N ASN A 69 10.20 3.44 9.12
CA ASN A 69 11.20 2.40 9.22
C ASN A 69 10.75 1.09 8.56
N ASN A 70 9.46 0.75 8.68
CA ASN A 70 8.89 -0.41 7.99
C ASN A 70 8.79 -0.17 6.47
N ALA A 71 8.44 1.03 6.03
CA ALA A 71 8.46 1.41 4.62
C ALA A 71 9.87 1.30 4.02
N GLN A 72 10.91 1.68 4.76
CA GLN A 72 12.29 1.53 4.32
C GLN A 72 12.67 0.04 4.18
N ALA A 73 12.37 -0.78 5.18
CA ALA A 73 12.62 -2.22 5.13
C ALA A 73 11.92 -2.91 3.95
N LEU A 74 10.71 -2.45 3.65
CA LEU A 74 9.93 -2.88 2.50
C LEU A 74 10.64 -2.52 1.18
N VAL A 75 11.08 -1.29 1.01
CA VAL A 75 11.81 -0.84 -0.19
C VAL A 75 13.16 -1.53 -0.31
N ASP A 76 13.84 -1.82 0.80
CA ASP A 76 15.10 -2.56 0.80
C ASP A 76 14.92 -4.00 0.29
N SER A 77 13.78 -4.65 0.60
CA SER A 77 13.47 -6.00 0.13
C SER A 77 13.24 -6.09 -1.39
N TYR A 78 13.09 -4.97 -2.09
CA TYR A 78 12.97 -4.94 -3.56
C TYR A 78 14.21 -5.50 -4.28
N ASP A 79 15.36 -5.53 -3.62
CA ASP A 79 16.55 -6.18 -4.17
C ASP A 79 16.34 -7.69 -4.40
N GLU A 80 15.51 -8.34 -3.60
CA GLU A 80 15.13 -9.73 -3.81
C GLU A 80 14.27 -9.89 -5.09
N ALA A 81 13.32 -8.97 -5.31
CA ALA A 81 12.50 -8.96 -6.54
C ALA A 81 13.38 -8.76 -7.78
N VAL A 82 14.36 -7.84 -7.71
CA VAL A 82 15.34 -7.61 -8.79
C VAL A 82 16.18 -8.85 -9.02
N GLY A 83 16.65 -9.53 -7.97
CA GLY A 83 17.46 -10.75 -8.09
C GLY A 83 16.72 -11.88 -8.81
N THR A 84 15.44 -12.08 -8.50
CA THR A 84 14.61 -13.08 -9.19
C THR A 84 14.29 -12.68 -10.62
N LEU A 85 14.06 -11.39 -10.87
CA LEU A 85 13.80 -10.86 -12.21
C LEU A 85 15.03 -10.97 -13.11
N ALA A 86 16.22 -10.57 -12.64
CA ALA A 86 17.48 -10.74 -13.37
C ALA A 86 17.75 -12.23 -13.69
N GLY A 87 17.36 -13.13 -12.79
CA GLY A 87 17.45 -14.56 -13.00
C GLY A 87 16.59 -15.09 -14.16
N LEU A 88 15.49 -14.40 -14.53
CA LEU A 88 14.70 -14.76 -15.72
C LEU A 88 15.47 -14.53 -17.03
N TYR A 89 16.27 -13.47 -17.06
CA TYR A 89 17.01 -13.02 -18.24
C TYR A 89 18.50 -13.43 -18.24
N GLN A 90 18.93 -14.28 -17.30
CA GLN A 90 20.35 -14.65 -17.16
C GLN A 90 20.99 -15.19 -18.43
N ASP A 91 20.21 -15.89 -19.29
CA ASP A 91 20.69 -16.50 -20.53
C ASP A 91 20.90 -15.47 -21.66
N VAL A 92 20.35 -14.27 -21.52
CA VAL A 92 20.41 -13.19 -22.52
C VAL A 92 21.19 -11.96 -22.04
N LEU A 93 21.40 -11.82 -20.73
CA LEU A 93 22.27 -10.80 -20.17
C LEU A 93 23.72 -11.17 -20.46
N THR A 94 24.42 -10.32 -21.20
CA THR A 94 25.77 -10.56 -21.74
C THR A 94 26.82 -10.98 -20.69
N THR A 95 26.59 -10.60 -19.43
CA THR A 95 27.52 -10.89 -18.31
C THR A 95 26.85 -11.61 -17.14
N GLY A 96 25.55 -11.89 -17.21
CA GLY A 96 24.76 -12.38 -16.07
C GLY A 96 24.64 -11.39 -14.90
N VAL A 97 25.16 -10.17 -15.06
CA VAL A 97 25.16 -9.10 -14.06
C VAL A 97 24.52 -7.86 -14.67
N LEU A 98 23.72 -7.15 -13.87
CA LEU A 98 23.12 -5.88 -14.29
C LEU A 98 24.17 -4.85 -14.63
N ALA A 99 24.03 -4.16 -15.74
CA ALA A 99 24.90 -3.03 -16.10
C ALA A 99 24.75 -1.88 -15.08
N ALA A 100 25.76 -1.01 -15.01
CA ALA A 100 25.75 0.12 -14.09
C ALA A 100 24.54 1.06 -14.29
N THR A 101 24.11 1.25 -15.55
CA THR A 101 22.93 2.05 -15.91
C THR A 101 21.64 1.42 -15.39
N GLN A 102 21.49 0.10 -15.48
CA GLN A 102 20.36 -0.65 -14.95
C GLN A 102 20.31 -0.58 -13.41
N SER A 103 21.47 -0.73 -12.76
CA SER A 103 21.59 -0.60 -11.31
C SER A 103 21.23 0.80 -10.82
N GLU A 104 21.61 1.85 -11.54
CA GLU A 104 21.22 3.23 -11.21
C GLU A 104 19.73 3.45 -11.42
N SER A 105 19.14 2.94 -12.50
CA SER A 105 17.70 3.01 -12.73
C SER A 105 16.91 2.32 -11.60
N ILE A 106 17.34 1.15 -11.16
CA ILE A 106 16.74 0.41 -10.05
C ILE A 106 16.85 1.22 -8.76
N ARG A 107 17.99 1.85 -8.49
CA ARG A 107 18.18 2.71 -7.33
C ARG A 107 17.21 3.90 -7.35
N GLN A 108 17.02 4.55 -8.49
CA GLN A 108 16.05 5.65 -8.64
C GLN A 108 14.61 5.18 -8.42
N LEU A 109 14.23 4.02 -8.95
CA LEU A 109 12.91 3.44 -8.72
C LEU A 109 12.62 3.15 -7.24
N LYS A 110 13.62 2.66 -6.49
CA LYS A 110 13.51 2.47 -5.03
C LYS A 110 13.29 3.80 -4.31
N LEU A 111 14.02 4.85 -4.69
CA LEU A 111 13.83 6.19 -4.13
C LEU A 111 12.41 6.73 -4.40
N MET A 112 11.91 6.57 -5.61
CA MET A 112 10.54 7.00 -5.96
C MET A 112 9.47 6.24 -5.15
N ALA A 113 9.66 4.93 -4.96
CA ALA A 113 8.76 4.13 -4.14
C ALA A 113 8.78 4.61 -2.67
N PHE A 114 9.95 4.89 -2.12
CA PHE A 114 10.08 5.42 -0.76
C PHE A 114 9.44 6.80 -0.60
N GLN A 115 9.63 7.70 -1.56
CA GLN A 115 8.99 9.02 -1.57
C GLN A 115 7.46 8.95 -1.49
N GLY A 116 6.84 7.98 -2.15
CA GLY A 116 5.41 7.77 -2.03
C GLY A 116 4.95 7.39 -0.62
N PHE A 117 5.75 6.63 0.13
CA PHE A 117 5.48 6.38 1.55
C PHE A 117 5.65 7.65 2.39
N GLU A 118 6.66 8.49 2.10
CA GLU A 118 6.86 9.78 2.78
C GLU A 118 5.67 10.74 2.56
N GLU A 119 5.12 10.79 1.35
CA GLU A 119 3.93 11.59 1.04
C GLU A 119 2.71 11.12 1.83
N ILE A 120 2.48 9.81 1.91
CA ILE A 120 1.40 9.22 2.69
C ILE A 120 1.58 9.53 4.18
N ALA A 121 2.79 9.32 4.72
CA ALA A 121 3.12 9.60 6.12
C ALA A 121 2.91 11.06 6.48
N THR A 122 3.39 11.98 5.63
CA THR A 122 3.28 13.43 5.84
C THR A 122 1.81 13.87 5.86
N ALA A 123 1.01 13.41 4.90
CA ALA A 123 -0.41 13.75 4.83
C ALA A 123 -1.18 13.30 6.08
N HIS A 124 -0.88 12.11 6.59
CA HIS A 124 -1.56 11.58 7.78
C HIS A 124 -1.03 12.17 9.09
N LEU A 125 0.24 12.51 9.16
CA LEU A 125 0.81 13.27 10.29
C LEU A 125 0.12 14.62 10.44
N GLU A 126 -0.05 15.37 9.35
CA GLU A 126 -0.74 16.67 9.37
C GLU A 126 -2.22 16.52 9.78
N LEU A 127 -2.87 15.43 9.36
CA LEU A 127 -4.23 15.13 9.78
C LEU A 127 -4.30 14.88 11.29
N MET A 128 -3.46 14.01 11.83
CA MET A 128 -3.42 13.70 13.27
C MET A 128 -3.07 14.94 14.12
N ALA A 129 -2.06 15.70 13.72
CA ALA A 129 -1.65 16.90 14.43
C ALA A 129 -2.76 17.97 14.44
N ARG A 130 -3.49 18.12 13.33
CA ARG A 130 -4.63 19.02 13.24
C ARG A 130 -5.78 18.57 14.17
N GLU A 131 -6.04 17.28 14.28
CA GLU A 131 -7.06 16.76 15.20
C GLU A 131 -6.72 17.05 16.67
N VAL A 132 -5.46 16.88 17.08
CA VAL A 132 -5.01 17.24 18.43
C VAL A 132 -5.17 18.73 18.67
N TYR A 133 -4.70 19.57 17.75
CA TYR A 133 -4.77 21.02 17.86
C TYR A 133 -6.23 21.53 17.95
N GLN A 134 -7.12 21.06 17.06
CA GLN A 134 -8.54 21.42 17.07
C GLN A 134 -9.25 20.94 18.32
N SER A 135 -8.94 19.73 18.80
CA SER A 135 -9.49 19.22 20.04
C SER A 135 -9.11 20.06 21.25
N THR A 136 -7.89 20.56 21.28
CA THR A 136 -7.41 21.47 22.35
C THR A 136 -8.12 22.82 22.27
N LEU A 137 -8.27 23.41 21.08
CA LEU A 137 -8.98 24.68 20.89
C LEU A 137 -10.45 24.59 21.30
N THR A 138 -11.09 23.47 21.05
CA THR A 138 -12.53 23.29 21.34
C THR A 138 -12.80 22.69 22.73
N GLY A 139 -11.75 22.36 23.48
CA GLY A 139 -11.88 21.70 24.78
C GLY A 139 -12.53 20.32 24.68
N ARG A 140 -12.17 19.54 23.65
CA ARG A 140 -12.69 18.18 23.44
C ARG A 140 -12.10 17.22 24.49
N ALA A 141 -12.82 16.16 24.81
CA ALA A 141 -12.32 15.13 25.72
C ALA A 141 -11.12 14.37 25.10
N VAL A 142 -10.19 13.92 25.94
CA VAL A 142 -9.03 13.12 25.49
C VAL A 142 -9.47 11.88 24.72
N SER A 143 -10.47 11.15 25.25
CA SER A 143 -11.00 9.94 24.61
C SER A 143 -11.56 10.20 23.20
N GLU A 144 -12.23 11.32 22.98
CA GLU A 144 -12.74 11.71 21.66
C GLU A 144 -11.59 12.03 20.69
N THR A 145 -10.54 12.67 21.19
CA THR A 145 -9.34 12.99 20.39
C THR A 145 -8.58 11.73 20.00
N VAL A 146 -8.38 10.79 20.96
CA VAL A 146 -7.79 9.48 20.68
C VAL A 146 -8.61 8.74 19.61
N GLN A 147 -9.93 8.78 19.70
CA GLN A 147 -10.78 8.17 18.67
C GLN A 147 -10.61 8.82 17.29
N ALA A 148 -10.54 10.15 17.23
CA ALA A 148 -10.33 10.86 15.96
C ALA A 148 -9.00 10.46 15.31
N ILE A 149 -7.93 10.28 16.10
CA ILE A 149 -6.63 9.78 15.61
C ILE A 149 -6.73 8.32 15.15
N ARG A 150 -7.37 7.45 15.92
CA ARG A 150 -7.62 6.07 15.49
C ARG A 150 -8.38 6.01 14.18
N HIS A 151 -9.33 6.91 13.98
CA HIS A 151 -10.04 7.03 12.72
C HIS A 151 -9.14 7.50 11.58
N ALA A 152 -8.21 8.42 11.82
CA ALA A 152 -7.24 8.84 10.82
C ALA A 152 -6.31 7.70 10.38
N ILE A 153 -5.97 6.78 11.30
CA ILE A 153 -5.11 5.63 11.01
C ILE A 153 -5.91 4.48 10.37
N ASN A 154 -7.01 4.07 10.98
CA ASN A 154 -7.76 2.85 10.61
C ASN A 154 -9.03 3.10 9.79
N GLY A 155 -9.46 4.35 9.64
CA GLY A 155 -10.69 4.73 8.96
C GLY A 155 -11.90 4.91 9.88
N VAL A 156 -12.90 5.58 9.35
CA VAL A 156 -14.13 5.91 10.05
C VAL A 156 -15.23 4.94 9.61
N TYR A 157 -15.71 4.15 10.54
CA TYR A 157 -16.86 3.27 10.35
C TYR A 157 -18.13 4.02 10.72
N ILE A 158 -18.55 5.02 9.92
CA ILE A 158 -19.68 5.87 10.34
C ILE A 158 -20.99 5.50 9.67
N GLN A 159 -20.99 5.08 8.42
CA GLN A 159 -22.22 4.67 7.72
C GLN A 159 -21.93 3.69 6.59
N SER A 160 -22.67 2.61 6.52
CA SER A 160 -22.73 1.71 5.37
C SER A 160 -24.17 1.70 4.83
N ASN A 161 -24.33 1.63 3.50
CA ASN A 161 -25.63 1.37 2.88
C ASN A 161 -25.94 -0.14 2.82
N ASP A 162 -25.11 -0.96 3.44
CA ASP A 162 -25.24 -2.40 3.55
C ASP A 162 -25.59 -2.72 5.01
N ASP A 163 -26.73 -3.38 5.23
CA ASP A 163 -27.26 -3.65 6.56
C ASP A 163 -26.33 -4.56 7.39
N GLU A 164 -25.61 -5.50 6.76
CA GLU A 164 -24.67 -6.38 7.44
C GLU A 164 -23.41 -5.61 7.85
N ALA A 165 -22.87 -4.75 6.97
CA ALA A 165 -21.75 -3.89 7.30
C ALA A 165 -22.12 -2.90 8.40
N GLN A 166 -23.34 -2.32 8.35
CA GLN A 166 -23.82 -1.41 9.40
C GLN A 166 -23.96 -2.14 10.74
N ALA A 167 -24.49 -3.37 10.75
CA ALA A 167 -24.59 -4.17 11.98
C ALA A 167 -23.21 -4.45 12.62
N LEU A 168 -22.17 -4.73 11.81
CA LEU A 168 -20.80 -4.88 12.29
C LEU A 168 -20.26 -3.56 12.86
N VAL A 169 -20.47 -2.44 12.18
CA VAL A 169 -20.09 -1.10 12.64
C VAL A 169 -20.75 -0.77 13.98
N ASP A 170 -22.05 -1.00 14.11
CA ASP A 170 -22.81 -0.76 15.33
C ASP A 170 -22.34 -1.65 16.48
N PHE A 171 -22.05 -2.93 16.18
CA PHE A 171 -21.49 -3.87 17.16
C PHE A 171 -20.12 -3.40 17.66
N ILE A 172 -19.21 -3.02 16.75
CA ILE A 172 -17.86 -2.51 17.09
C ILE A 172 -17.99 -1.24 17.94
N SER A 173 -18.78 -0.26 17.49
CA SER A 173 -18.96 1.02 18.16
C SER A 173 -19.50 0.86 19.59
N LYS A 174 -20.45 -0.07 19.78
CA LYS A 174 -21.08 -0.32 21.06
C LYS A 174 -20.21 -1.08 22.05
N ASN A 175 -19.30 -1.94 21.56
CA ASN A 175 -18.61 -2.91 22.42
C ASN A 175 -17.10 -2.72 22.46
N ARG A 176 -16.51 -1.77 21.74
CA ARG A 176 -15.05 -1.61 21.62
C ARG A 176 -14.34 -1.29 22.94
N ASP A 177 -15.03 -0.65 23.89
CA ASP A 177 -14.48 -0.33 25.21
C ASP A 177 -14.75 -1.44 26.24
N ASP A 178 -15.44 -2.52 25.84
CA ASP A 178 -15.73 -3.68 26.69
C ASP A 178 -14.64 -4.73 26.54
N VAL A 179 -13.71 -4.75 27.49
CA VAL A 179 -12.58 -5.67 27.54
C VAL A 179 -13.00 -7.15 27.44
N THR A 180 -14.21 -7.48 27.94
CA THR A 180 -14.72 -8.86 27.89
C THR A 180 -15.14 -9.28 26.46
N LYS A 181 -15.31 -8.33 25.55
CA LYS A 181 -15.70 -8.53 24.17
C LYS A 181 -14.59 -8.23 23.16
N ALA A 182 -13.38 -7.91 23.63
CA ALA A 182 -12.27 -7.52 22.76
C ALA A 182 -12.06 -8.50 21.59
N ALA A 183 -12.00 -9.79 21.85
CA ALA A 183 -11.84 -10.81 20.81
C ALA A 183 -13.01 -10.87 19.79
N GLN A 184 -14.23 -10.50 20.22
CA GLN A 184 -15.38 -10.45 19.33
C GLN A 184 -15.38 -9.17 18.48
N VAL A 185 -14.90 -8.07 19.06
CA VAL A 185 -14.70 -6.79 18.36
C VAL A 185 -13.63 -6.95 17.30
N ASP A 186 -12.49 -7.56 17.63
CA ASP A 186 -11.41 -7.84 16.66
C ASP A 186 -11.92 -8.70 15.49
N LYS A 187 -12.66 -9.78 15.80
CA LYS A 187 -13.25 -10.61 14.76
C LYS A 187 -14.25 -9.86 13.87
N ALA A 188 -15.04 -8.95 14.45
CA ALA A 188 -15.97 -8.12 13.70
C ALA A 188 -15.23 -7.10 12.81
N ILE A 189 -14.11 -6.54 13.30
CA ILE A 189 -13.22 -5.68 12.52
C ILE A 189 -12.62 -6.45 11.35
N ASP A 190 -12.08 -7.65 11.59
CA ASP A 190 -11.51 -8.50 10.56
C ASP A 190 -12.53 -8.85 9.48
N LEU A 191 -13.76 -9.22 9.90
CA LEU A 191 -14.85 -9.53 8.97
C LEU A 191 -15.26 -8.31 8.15
N LEU A 192 -15.36 -7.14 8.79
CA LEU A 192 -15.65 -5.88 8.12
C LEU A 192 -14.54 -5.56 7.08
N HIS A 193 -13.28 -5.73 7.45
CA HIS A 193 -12.15 -5.57 6.52
C HIS A 193 -12.19 -6.58 5.36
N ALA A 194 -12.37 -7.85 5.64
CA ALA A 194 -12.38 -8.89 4.62
C ALA A 194 -13.52 -8.73 3.61
N THR A 195 -14.71 -8.35 4.09
CA THR A 195 -15.93 -8.31 3.26
C THR A 195 -16.15 -6.95 2.59
N TYR A 196 -15.78 -5.85 3.27
CA TYR A 196 -16.17 -4.49 2.88
C TYR A 196 -14.99 -3.53 2.64
N SER A 197 -13.74 -4.00 2.75
CA SER A 197 -12.53 -3.16 2.70
C SER A 197 -12.33 -2.43 1.36
N ARG A 198 -12.93 -2.92 0.28
CA ARG A 198 -12.61 -2.45 -1.07
C ARG A 198 -13.24 -1.12 -1.47
N ASP A 199 -14.38 -0.71 -0.91
CA ASP A 199 -15.13 0.39 -1.52
C ASP A 199 -15.55 1.55 -0.59
N ARG A 200 -15.46 1.47 0.75
CA ARG A 200 -16.25 2.39 1.59
C ARG A 200 -15.63 2.92 2.88
N LEU A 201 -14.43 2.55 3.23
CA LEU A 201 -13.84 2.93 4.52
C LEU A 201 -12.93 4.15 4.40
N GLY A 202 -13.41 5.26 3.90
CA GLY A 202 -12.75 6.56 3.94
C GLY A 202 -11.25 6.59 3.57
N ASN A 203 -10.69 7.77 3.53
CA ASN A 203 -9.25 7.98 3.36
C ASN A 203 -8.54 7.78 4.70
N ASN A 204 -7.99 6.60 4.95
CA ASN A 204 -7.24 6.29 6.16
C ASN A 204 -5.85 5.73 5.84
N LEU A 205 -4.93 5.87 6.80
CA LEU A 205 -3.54 5.48 6.60
C LEU A 205 -3.41 4.00 6.25
N ARG A 206 -4.13 3.11 6.92
CA ARG A 206 -4.08 1.66 6.69
C ARG A 206 -4.43 1.29 5.25
N ARG A 207 -5.52 1.86 4.72
CA ARG A 207 -5.93 1.60 3.34
C ARG A 207 -4.89 2.09 2.34
N TYR A 208 -4.41 3.32 2.52
CA TYR A 208 -3.40 3.88 1.62
C TYR A 208 -2.09 3.11 1.71
N ALA A 209 -1.61 2.81 2.90
CA ALA A 209 -0.35 2.11 3.10
C ALA A 209 -0.37 0.70 2.49
N ASN A 210 -1.39 -0.10 2.77
CA ASN A 210 -1.51 -1.45 2.22
C ASN A 210 -1.65 -1.46 0.70
N SER A 211 -2.49 -0.57 0.16
CA SER A 211 -2.68 -0.47 -1.29
C SER A 211 -1.41 0.02 -1.97
N TYR A 212 -0.75 1.01 -1.38
CA TYR A 212 0.48 1.55 -1.93
C TYR A 212 1.63 0.54 -1.84
N ALA A 213 1.77 -0.18 -0.72
CA ALA A 213 2.81 -1.19 -0.55
C ALA A 213 2.76 -2.27 -1.65
N HIS A 214 1.56 -2.79 -1.92
CA HIS A 214 1.36 -3.76 -3.00
C HIS A 214 1.63 -3.15 -4.39
N ASP A 215 1.00 -2.02 -4.71
CA ASP A 215 1.15 -1.40 -6.02
C ASP A 215 2.57 -0.90 -6.27
N ALA A 216 3.25 -0.36 -5.27
CA ALA A 216 4.63 0.09 -5.37
C ALA A 216 5.59 -1.06 -5.70
N LEU A 217 5.45 -2.23 -5.04
CA LEU A 217 6.25 -3.41 -5.36
C LEU A 217 6.01 -3.88 -6.79
N MET A 218 4.75 -3.98 -7.21
CA MET A 218 4.38 -4.45 -8.54
C MET A 218 4.81 -3.48 -9.64
N GLN A 219 4.67 -2.17 -9.42
CA GLN A 219 5.14 -1.15 -10.36
C GLN A 219 6.67 -1.08 -10.40
N PHE A 220 7.33 -1.25 -9.26
CA PHE A 220 8.77 -1.35 -9.18
C PHE A 220 9.28 -2.56 -9.99
N SER A 221 8.72 -3.75 -9.78
CA SER A 221 9.08 -4.96 -10.53
C SER A 221 8.88 -4.78 -12.03
N ALA A 222 7.74 -4.21 -12.45
CA ALA A 222 7.45 -3.92 -13.86
C ALA A 222 8.45 -2.92 -14.46
N SER A 223 8.78 -1.84 -13.73
CA SER A 223 9.73 -0.84 -14.18
C SER A 223 11.16 -1.39 -14.23
N ALA A 224 11.55 -2.22 -13.25
CA ALA A 224 12.83 -2.92 -13.25
C ALA A 224 12.94 -3.90 -14.43
N ASN A 225 11.85 -4.60 -14.76
CA ASN A 225 11.78 -5.46 -15.93
C ASN A 225 12.09 -4.69 -17.23
N ILE A 226 11.41 -3.54 -17.43
CA ILE A 226 11.68 -2.67 -18.58
C ILE A 226 13.14 -2.21 -18.60
N ALA A 227 13.68 -1.79 -17.44
CA ALA A 227 15.05 -1.32 -17.35
C ALA A 227 16.08 -2.43 -17.66
N ILE A 228 15.83 -3.66 -17.23
CA ILE A 228 16.72 -4.81 -17.46
C ILE A 228 16.75 -5.19 -18.95
N VAL A 229 15.62 -5.11 -19.65
CA VAL A 229 15.52 -5.52 -21.06
C VAL A 229 15.64 -4.37 -22.06
N ALA A 230 15.85 -3.13 -21.60
CA ALA A 230 15.87 -1.93 -22.44
C ALA A 230 16.84 -2.03 -23.62
N ASP A 231 18.01 -2.64 -23.40
CA ASP A 231 19.07 -2.75 -24.42
C ASP A 231 18.91 -3.98 -25.34
N LEU A 232 17.88 -4.82 -25.08
CA LEU A 232 17.67 -6.07 -25.83
C LEU A 232 16.79 -5.91 -27.06
N GLY A 233 16.26 -4.71 -27.33
CA GLY A 233 15.39 -4.44 -28.48
C GLY A 233 14.09 -5.25 -28.47
N ILE A 234 13.52 -5.47 -27.29
CA ILE A 234 12.31 -6.28 -27.11
C ILE A 234 11.11 -5.59 -27.74
N GLU A 235 10.43 -6.30 -28.62
CA GLU A 235 9.20 -5.84 -29.27
C GLU A 235 7.96 -6.64 -28.88
N ARG A 236 8.15 -7.85 -28.28
CA ARG A 236 7.06 -8.78 -27.95
C ARG A 236 7.06 -9.05 -26.46
N TRP A 237 5.84 -9.06 -25.91
CA TRP A 237 5.59 -9.24 -24.48
C TRP A 237 4.46 -10.23 -24.26
N GLU A 238 4.66 -11.15 -23.34
CA GLU A 238 3.59 -12.01 -22.85
C GLU A 238 2.95 -11.36 -21.62
N TYR A 239 1.62 -11.26 -21.64
CA TYR A 239 0.84 -10.79 -20.49
C TYR A 239 0.33 -11.99 -19.72
N TYR A 240 0.64 -12.09 -18.45
CA TYR A 240 0.29 -13.24 -17.64
C TYR A 240 0.11 -12.88 -16.17
N GLY A 241 -0.69 -13.66 -15.44
CA GLY A 241 -0.90 -13.53 -14.00
C GLY A 241 -2.03 -14.39 -13.51
N ASP A 242 -2.36 -14.26 -12.23
CA ASP A 242 -3.46 -15.01 -11.67
C ASP A 242 -4.80 -14.36 -11.99
N VAL A 243 -5.64 -15.10 -12.71
CA VAL A 243 -7.03 -14.73 -12.92
C VAL A 243 -7.84 -15.13 -11.68
N ILE A 244 -8.36 -14.12 -10.98
CA ILE A 244 -9.24 -14.30 -9.81
C ILE A 244 -10.65 -13.80 -10.11
N LYS A 245 -11.60 -14.10 -9.20
CA LYS A 245 -13.02 -13.75 -9.36
C LYS A 245 -13.25 -12.26 -9.71
N ASP A 246 -12.39 -11.37 -9.19
CA ASP A 246 -12.49 -9.92 -9.38
C ASP A 246 -11.50 -9.40 -10.44
N SER A 247 -10.91 -10.27 -11.25
CA SER A 247 -10.06 -9.86 -12.36
C SER A 247 -10.85 -9.04 -13.37
N ARG A 248 -10.21 -8.02 -13.94
CA ARG A 248 -10.83 -7.15 -14.95
C ARG A 248 -10.95 -7.88 -16.27
N ASP A 249 -11.98 -7.55 -17.04
CA ASP A 249 -12.21 -8.14 -18.36
C ASP A 249 -10.95 -8.06 -19.24
N TRP A 250 -10.26 -6.91 -19.19
CA TRP A 250 -9.00 -6.73 -19.94
C TRP A 250 -7.93 -7.74 -19.50
N CYS A 251 -7.79 -7.99 -18.19
CA CYS A 251 -6.82 -8.96 -17.68
C CYS A 251 -7.18 -10.40 -18.08
N ILE A 252 -8.47 -10.74 -18.01
CA ILE A 252 -8.97 -12.09 -18.41
C ILE A 252 -8.77 -12.33 -19.90
N GLU A 253 -9.05 -11.33 -20.73
CA GLU A 253 -8.93 -11.44 -22.18
C GLU A 253 -7.48 -11.59 -22.65
N HIS A 254 -6.53 -10.96 -21.96
CA HIS A 254 -5.13 -10.91 -22.40
C HIS A 254 -4.20 -11.89 -21.67
N ASP A 255 -4.70 -12.58 -20.65
CA ASP A 255 -3.90 -13.57 -19.93
C ASP A 255 -3.37 -14.66 -20.86
N GLY A 256 -2.06 -14.87 -20.86
CA GLY A 256 -1.35 -15.79 -21.74
C GLY A 256 -1.15 -15.30 -23.18
N GLN A 257 -1.56 -14.07 -23.53
CA GLN A 257 -1.35 -13.53 -24.87
C GLN A 257 0.04 -12.90 -25.04
N ILE A 258 0.60 -13.11 -26.22
CA ILE A 258 1.84 -12.44 -26.66
C ILE A 258 1.43 -11.32 -27.61
N MET A 259 1.79 -10.09 -27.24
CA MET A 259 1.47 -8.88 -28.00
C MET A 259 2.74 -8.09 -28.28
N THR A 260 2.71 -7.30 -29.34
CA THR A 260 3.77 -6.32 -29.59
C THR A 260 3.61 -5.10 -28.69
N THR A 261 4.71 -4.38 -28.50
CA THR A 261 4.70 -3.08 -27.76
C THR A 261 3.64 -2.13 -28.32
N GLN A 262 3.48 -2.10 -29.65
CA GLN A 262 2.52 -1.21 -30.32
C GLN A 262 1.07 -1.65 -30.05
N GLU A 263 0.77 -2.93 -30.18
CA GLU A 263 -0.57 -3.48 -29.91
C GLU A 263 -1.02 -3.19 -28.47
N ILE A 264 -0.12 -3.39 -27.50
CA ILE A 264 -0.40 -3.10 -26.08
C ILE A 264 -0.76 -1.63 -25.89
N ARG A 265 -0.01 -0.71 -26.49
CA ARG A 265 -0.25 0.72 -26.39
C ARG A 265 -1.53 1.17 -27.08
N ASP A 266 -1.81 0.63 -28.26
CA ASP A 266 -3.01 0.96 -29.03
C ASP A 266 -4.28 0.47 -28.33
N GLU A 267 -4.28 -0.76 -27.83
CA GLU A 267 -5.38 -1.29 -27.04
C GLU A 267 -5.55 -0.51 -25.73
N TRP A 268 -4.46 -0.21 -25.04
CA TRP A 268 -4.52 0.58 -23.82
C TRP A 268 -5.12 1.97 -24.08
N ALA A 269 -4.75 2.63 -25.15
CA ALA A 269 -5.25 3.96 -25.51
C ALA A 269 -6.73 3.94 -25.91
N SER A 270 -7.17 2.90 -26.62
CA SER A 270 -8.51 2.83 -27.22
C SER A 270 -9.60 2.31 -26.28
N ARG A 271 -9.24 1.58 -25.22
CA ARG A 271 -10.18 0.90 -24.32
C ARG A 271 -10.23 1.55 -22.94
N SER A 272 -11.37 1.42 -22.30
CA SER A 272 -11.56 1.87 -20.90
C SER A 272 -12.27 0.79 -20.11
N TRP A 273 -11.87 0.60 -18.85
CA TRP A 273 -12.48 -0.33 -17.91
C TRP A 273 -12.42 0.20 -16.49
N LYS A 274 -13.24 -0.36 -15.61
CA LYS A 274 -13.25 0.03 -14.19
C LYS A 274 -11.90 -0.32 -13.54
N GLY A 275 -11.26 0.69 -12.93
CA GLY A 275 -9.98 0.51 -12.23
C GLY A 275 -8.75 0.59 -13.15
N LYS A 276 -8.92 0.98 -14.41
CA LYS A 276 -7.80 1.37 -15.27
C LYS A 276 -7.06 2.56 -14.64
N SER A 277 -5.75 2.45 -14.51
CA SER A 277 -4.90 3.54 -14.01
C SER A 277 -4.37 4.37 -15.18
N SER A 278 -4.06 5.64 -14.93
CA SER A 278 -3.28 6.45 -15.88
C SER A 278 -1.80 6.02 -15.82
N GLY A 279 -1.10 6.07 -16.95
CA GLY A 279 0.33 5.78 -17.01
C GLY A 279 0.69 4.81 -18.14
N ASP A 280 1.97 4.41 -18.18
CA ASP A 280 2.48 3.45 -19.14
C ASP A 280 1.87 2.06 -18.87
N PRO A 281 1.24 1.40 -19.86
CA PRO A 281 0.61 0.10 -19.69
C PRO A 281 1.54 -0.97 -19.12
N PHE A 282 2.80 -0.95 -19.47
CA PHE A 282 3.79 -1.91 -18.96
C PHE A 282 4.03 -1.78 -17.46
N ILE A 283 3.91 -0.56 -16.91
CA ILE A 283 4.10 -0.28 -15.49
C ILE A 283 2.80 -0.49 -14.71
N VAL A 284 1.69 0.08 -15.19
CA VAL A 284 0.41 0.03 -14.49
C VAL A 284 -0.40 -1.24 -14.78
N ARG A 285 -0.01 -2.02 -15.79
CA ARG A 285 -0.57 -3.33 -16.18
C ARG A 285 -2.09 -3.23 -16.43
N GLY A 286 -2.93 -4.04 -15.77
CA GLY A 286 -4.39 -3.92 -15.84
C GLY A 286 -4.99 -2.76 -15.01
N GLY A 287 -4.15 -2.02 -14.26
CA GLY A 287 -4.54 -0.91 -13.38
C GLY A 287 -4.32 -1.22 -11.90
N TYR A 288 -4.96 -0.46 -11.04
CA TYR A 288 -4.83 -0.54 -9.59
C TYR A 288 -5.00 -1.97 -9.04
N ASN A 289 -4.09 -2.41 -8.16
CA ASN A 289 -4.04 -3.78 -7.59
C ASN A 289 -4.02 -4.90 -8.65
N CYS A 290 -3.42 -4.67 -9.82
CA CYS A 290 -3.28 -5.70 -10.84
C CYS A 290 -2.20 -6.71 -10.45
N ARG A 291 -2.50 -8.01 -10.57
CA ARG A 291 -1.57 -9.12 -10.31
C ARG A 291 -0.89 -9.65 -11.56
N HIS A 292 -1.24 -9.13 -12.74
CA HIS A 292 -0.62 -9.54 -14.00
C HIS A 292 0.68 -8.78 -14.25
N HIS A 293 1.51 -9.37 -15.10
CA HIS A 293 2.82 -8.87 -15.48
C HIS A 293 2.99 -8.93 -17.00
N PHE A 294 3.85 -8.07 -17.53
CA PHE A 294 4.39 -8.22 -18.86
C PHE A 294 5.80 -8.81 -18.77
N GLU A 295 6.04 -9.93 -19.44
CA GLU A 295 7.37 -10.51 -19.58
C GLU A 295 7.86 -10.36 -21.01
N ALA A 296 9.09 -9.94 -21.18
CA ALA A 296 9.73 -9.84 -22.47
C ALA A 296 9.87 -11.23 -23.11
N VAL A 297 9.39 -11.41 -24.32
CA VAL A 297 9.58 -12.62 -25.09
C VAL A 297 10.93 -12.54 -25.79
N VAL A 298 11.89 -13.28 -25.28
CA VAL A 298 13.24 -13.36 -25.84
C VAL A 298 13.29 -14.59 -26.72
N ASP A 299 13.48 -14.42 -28.03
CA ASP A 299 13.70 -15.53 -28.94
C ASP A 299 15.07 -16.15 -28.57
N LYS A 300 15.03 -17.43 -28.13
CA LYS A 300 16.27 -18.17 -27.90
C LYS A 300 16.98 -18.33 -29.22
N ALA A 301 18.19 -17.78 -29.32
CA ALA A 301 19.07 -17.93 -30.48
C ALA A 301 19.49 -19.38 -30.71
#